data_85730ffd95e0b2189c7d404af46e52a7
#
_entry.id   85730ffd95e0b2189c7d404af46e52a7
#
_cell.length_a   1.000
_cell.length_b   1.000
_cell.length_c   1.000
_cell.angle_alpha   90.00
_cell.angle_beta   90.00
_cell.angle_gamma   90.00
#
_symmetry.space_group_name_H-M   'P 1'
#
loop_
_entity.id
_entity.type
_entity.pdbx_description
1 polymer ?
#
loop_
_entity_poly.entity_id
_entity_poly.type
_entity_poly.pdbx_seq_one_letter_code
_entity_poly.pdbx_strand_id
1 'polypeptide(L)'
;MNFFASLFTALTILLATATYAQAQKPLEFGVGLFQPDKEKNDATYKPLADYLARQLGRPVKLRTVDSWEGLAKSLASGETDMALMGPWGYVLANHQAGAEAVATILYQGKPEYFAIMISGPNSGINKIDDMKGKTFAFGDKGSTSGYLIPNHEFMLRGIDPDKFFSKVIYTKHQAIETQVTRGELDAGADYNRNRDAMIEQGLIKAADSRIIWTSSPLPNDAFALSKDLARDKIFTAKLVKALENIGEALKTQPNLLPNHYTGFVTKDNKYYAPIRDAGLATGKLTPVRK
;
A
#
# COMPACT_ATOMS: atom_id res chain seq x y z
N MET A 1 34.74 -15.84 -84.66
CA MET A 1 35.31 -16.00 -83.29
C MET A 1 34.64 -15.02 -82.39
N ASN A 2 33.51 -15.47 -81.75
CA ASN A 2 32.67 -14.61 -80.92
C ASN A 2 32.80 -15.08 -79.49
N PHE A 3 33.33 -14.21 -78.63
CA PHE A 3 33.35 -14.41 -77.18
C PHE A 3 32.08 -13.82 -76.58
N PHE A 4 31.23 -14.66 -76.04
CA PHE A 4 30.11 -14.26 -75.20
C PHE A 4 30.60 -14.17 -73.75
N ALA A 5 30.60 -12.98 -73.19
CA ALA A 5 30.80 -12.76 -71.77
C ALA A 5 29.46 -12.82 -71.06
N SER A 6 29.24 -13.83 -70.21
CA SER A 6 28.09 -13.91 -69.32
C SER A 6 28.29 -13.13 -68.05
N LEU A 7 27.49 -12.10 -67.88
CA LEU A 7 27.43 -11.31 -66.64
C LEU A 7 26.49 -12.02 -65.66
N PHE A 8 27.05 -12.63 -64.63
CA PHE A 8 26.26 -13.12 -63.45
C PHE A 8 26.00 -11.96 -62.51
N THR A 9 24.77 -11.48 -62.52
CA THR A 9 24.32 -10.49 -61.52
C THR A 9 23.85 -11.25 -60.30
N ALA A 10 24.65 -11.20 -59.22
CA ALA A 10 24.24 -11.75 -57.91
C ALA A 10 23.28 -10.77 -57.24
N LEU A 11 22.01 -11.08 -57.17
CA LEU A 11 20.98 -10.34 -56.46
C LEU A 11 21.03 -10.78 -54.99
N THR A 12 21.72 -9.99 -54.15
CA THR A 12 21.72 -10.21 -52.69
C THR A 12 20.41 -9.71 -52.12
N ILE A 13 19.50 -10.62 -51.82
CA ILE A 13 18.24 -10.34 -51.09
C ILE A 13 18.61 -10.15 -49.61
N LEU A 14 18.67 -8.90 -49.18
CA LEU A 14 18.79 -8.52 -47.76
C LEU A 14 17.43 -8.80 -47.09
N LEU A 15 17.27 -9.96 -46.48
CA LEU A 15 16.12 -10.27 -45.61
C LEU A 15 16.26 -9.43 -44.34
N ALA A 16 15.65 -8.27 -44.35
CA ALA A 16 15.42 -7.50 -43.12
C ALA A 16 14.41 -8.29 -42.27
N THR A 17 14.91 -9.08 -41.33
CA THR A 17 14.09 -9.66 -40.25
C THR A 17 13.65 -8.53 -39.34
N ALA A 18 12.51 -7.93 -39.65
CA ALA A 18 11.78 -7.10 -38.68
C ALA A 18 11.34 -8.01 -37.54
N THR A 19 12.15 -8.09 -36.49
CA THR A 19 11.71 -8.64 -35.22
C THR A 19 10.58 -7.76 -34.72
N TYR A 20 9.34 -8.18 -34.95
CA TYR A 20 8.20 -7.63 -34.23
C TYR A 20 8.45 -7.89 -32.76
N ALA A 21 8.96 -6.90 -32.06
CA ALA A 21 8.99 -6.90 -30.60
C ALA A 21 7.52 -7.00 -30.16
N GLN A 22 7.08 -8.22 -29.82
CA GLN A 22 5.75 -8.45 -29.31
C GLN A 22 5.60 -7.53 -28.09
N ALA A 23 4.71 -6.55 -28.19
CA ALA A 23 4.49 -5.58 -27.12
C ALA A 23 4.22 -6.35 -25.82
N GLN A 24 5.12 -6.23 -24.87
CA GLN A 24 4.96 -6.93 -23.58
C GLN A 24 3.68 -6.46 -22.92
N LYS A 25 2.89 -7.43 -22.41
CA LYS A 25 1.68 -7.12 -21.65
C LYS A 25 2.02 -6.13 -20.54
N PRO A 26 1.26 -5.02 -20.40
CA PRO A 26 1.46 -4.09 -19.31
C PRO A 26 1.45 -4.79 -17.94
N LEU A 27 2.26 -4.30 -17.02
CA LEU A 27 2.19 -4.69 -15.61
C LEU A 27 1.05 -3.95 -14.94
N GLU A 28 0.17 -4.64 -14.25
CA GLU A 28 -0.87 -4.03 -13.43
C GLU A 28 -0.28 -3.66 -12.05
N PHE A 29 -0.18 -2.36 -11.77
CA PHE A 29 0.31 -1.81 -10.52
C PHE A 29 -0.86 -1.37 -9.64
N GLY A 30 -1.17 -2.16 -8.62
CA GLY A 30 -2.23 -1.91 -7.66
C GLY A 30 -1.81 -0.92 -6.57
N VAL A 31 -2.69 0.02 -6.27
CA VAL A 31 -2.54 0.96 -5.16
C VAL A 31 -3.87 1.06 -4.44
N GLY A 32 -3.85 1.03 -3.09
CA GLY A 32 -5.03 1.29 -2.28
C GLY A 32 -5.49 2.74 -2.37
N LEU A 33 -6.68 3.02 -1.87
CA LEU A 33 -7.24 4.36 -1.88
C LEU A 33 -6.67 5.18 -0.69
N PHE A 34 -5.49 5.75 -0.89
CA PHE A 34 -4.83 6.63 0.09
C PHE A 34 -5.37 8.07 0.06
N GLN A 35 -6.00 8.47 -1.05
CA GLN A 35 -6.60 9.79 -1.23
C GLN A 35 -8.13 9.70 -1.07
N PRO A 36 -8.83 10.83 -0.88
CA PRO A 36 -10.28 10.84 -0.68
C PRO A 36 -11.07 10.17 -1.81
N ASP A 37 -10.60 10.32 -3.03
CA ASP A 37 -11.23 9.79 -4.23
C ASP A 37 -10.21 9.19 -5.20
N LYS A 38 -10.73 8.44 -6.19
CA LYS A 38 -9.93 7.73 -7.18
C LYS A 38 -9.11 8.67 -8.06
N GLU A 39 -9.68 9.81 -8.46
CA GLU A 39 -9.02 10.75 -9.38
C GLU A 39 -7.76 11.35 -8.74
N LYS A 40 -7.89 11.83 -7.50
CA LYS A 40 -6.73 12.33 -6.72
C LYS A 40 -5.72 11.23 -6.44
N ASN A 41 -6.18 10.00 -6.17
CA ASN A 41 -5.30 8.88 -5.93
C ASN A 41 -4.51 8.53 -7.20
N ASP A 42 -5.17 8.45 -8.35
CA ASP A 42 -4.52 8.20 -9.64
C ASP A 42 -3.52 9.31 -9.98
N ALA A 43 -3.87 10.58 -9.80
CA ALA A 43 -2.97 11.71 -10.03
C ALA A 43 -1.73 11.64 -9.12
N THR A 44 -1.89 11.21 -7.87
CA THR A 44 -0.81 11.10 -6.89
C THR A 44 0.18 9.98 -7.23
N TYR A 45 -0.32 8.81 -7.70
CA TYR A 45 0.52 7.62 -7.90
C TYR A 45 0.90 7.35 -9.35
N LYS A 46 0.29 8.06 -10.32
CA LYS A 46 0.69 7.96 -11.73
C LYS A 46 2.17 8.28 -11.96
N PRO A 47 2.78 9.31 -11.34
CA PRO A 47 4.21 9.59 -11.51
C PRO A 47 5.10 8.40 -11.12
N LEU A 48 4.76 7.68 -10.05
CA LEU A 48 5.46 6.46 -9.64
C LEU A 48 5.30 5.35 -10.69
N ALA A 49 4.08 5.13 -11.21
CA ALA A 49 3.83 4.13 -12.24
C ALA A 49 4.62 4.44 -13.53
N ASP A 50 4.65 5.71 -13.96
CA ASP A 50 5.41 6.15 -15.13
C ASP A 50 6.93 6.01 -14.91
N TYR A 51 7.43 6.30 -13.71
CA TYR A 51 8.83 6.07 -13.33
C TYR A 51 9.18 4.59 -13.42
N LEU A 52 8.36 3.71 -12.82
CA LEU A 52 8.58 2.27 -12.87
C LEU A 52 8.54 1.74 -14.31
N ALA A 53 7.64 2.22 -15.15
CA ALA A 53 7.59 1.85 -16.56
C ALA A 53 8.91 2.15 -17.28
N ARG A 54 9.47 3.34 -17.06
CA ARG A 54 10.78 3.74 -17.64
C ARG A 54 11.91 2.86 -17.12
N GLN A 55 11.96 2.63 -15.80
CA GLN A 55 13.04 1.85 -15.19
C GLN A 55 12.99 0.37 -15.58
N LEU A 56 11.79 -0.19 -15.70
CA LEU A 56 11.58 -1.60 -16.03
C LEU A 56 11.65 -1.86 -17.55
N GLY A 57 11.49 -0.82 -18.39
CA GLY A 57 11.42 -0.96 -19.86
C GLY A 57 10.16 -1.72 -20.29
N ARG A 58 9.07 -1.65 -19.52
CA ARG A 58 7.80 -2.32 -19.74
C ARG A 58 6.65 -1.41 -19.31
N PRO A 59 5.53 -1.33 -20.07
CA PRO A 59 4.39 -0.53 -19.67
C PRO A 59 3.88 -0.92 -18.27
N VAL A 60 3.57 0.07 -17.45
CA VAL A 60 2.96 -0.10 -16.13
C VAL A 60 1.63 0.64 -16.12
N LYS A 61 0.56 -0.07 -15.80
CA LYS A 61 -0.79 0.46 -15.71
C LYS A 61 -1.18 0.58 -14.24
N LEU A 62 -1.45 1.81 -13.81
CA LEU A 62 -1.92 2.07 -12.46
C LEU A 62 -3.37 1.59 -12.29
N ARG A 63 -3.63 0.92 -11.19
CA ARG A 63 -4.94 0.43 -10.78
C ARG A 63 -5.22 0.85 -9.34
N THR A 64 -6.04 1.85 -9.14
CA THR A 64 -6.58 2.17 -7.81
C THR A 64 -7.68 1.18 -7.45
N VAL A 65 -7.60 0.61 -6.26
CA VAL A 65 -8.57 -0.34 -5.68
C VAL A 65 -9.24 0.29 -4.46
N ASP A 66 -10.57 0.21 -4.39
CA ASP A 66 -11.39 0.95 -3.41
C ASP A 66 -11.27 0.45 -1.97
N SER A 67 -10.75 -0.76 -1.75
CA SER A 67 -10.56 -1.33 -0.43
C SER A 67 -9.21 -2.04 -0.29
N TRP A 68 -8.66 -2.05 0.91
CA TRP A 68 -7.40 -2.74 1.21
C TRP A 68 -7.54 -4.26 1.08
N GLU A 69 -8.70 -4.81 1.48
CA GLU A 69 -9.02 -6.23 1.30
C GLU A 69 -9.14 -6.58 -0.18
N GLY A 70 -9.77 -5.71 -0.99
CA GLY A 70 -9.87 -5.87 -2.44
C GLY A 70 -8.50 -5.87 -3.11
N LEU A 71 -7.59 -4.98 -2.71
CA LEU A 71 -6.22 -4.95 -3.23
C LEU A 71 -5.45 -6.23 -2.87
N ALA A 72 -5.61 -6.74 -1.64
CA ALA A 72 -5.00 -8.01 -1.24
C ALA A 72 -5.50 -9.17 -2.10
N LYS A 73 -6.81 -9.26 -2.34
CA LYS A 73 -7.42 -10.27 -3.22
C LYS A 73 -6.93 -10.14 -4.67
N SER A 74 -6.85 -8.94 -5.19
CA SER A 74 -6.38 -8.66 -6.55
C SER A 74 -4.92 -9.09 -6.76
N LEU A 75 -4.05 -8.82 -5.79
CA LEU A 75 -2.65 -9.28 -5.82
C LEU A 75 -2.57 -10.81 -5.67
N ALA A 76 -3.39 -11.40 -4.79
CA ALA A 76 -3.42 -12.84 -4.56
C ALA A 76 -3.92 -13.62 -5.79
N SER A 77 -4.88 -13.08 -6.54
CA SER A 77 -5.42 -13.70 -7.76
C SER A 77 -4.54 -13.50 -9.00
N GLY A 78 -3.51 -12.62 -8.93
CA GLY A 78 -2.70 -12.25 -10.09
C GLY A 78 -3.38 -11.25 -11.05
N GLU A 79 -4.51 -10.68 -10.66
CA GLU A 79 -5.16 -9.58 -11.37
C GLU A 79 -4.32 -8.29 -11.28
N THR A 80 -3.56 -8.17 -10.22
CA THR A 80 -2.51 -7.16 -10.00
C THR A 80 -1.17 -7.86 -9.93
N ASP A 81 -0.19 -7.39 -10.70
CA ASP A 81 1.16 -7.98 -10.75
C ASP A 81 2.04 -7.51 -9.58
N MET A 82 1.93 -6.24 -9.22
CA MET A 82 2.67 -5.60 -8.13
C MET A 82 1.78 -4.58 -7.43
N ALA A 83 1.99 -4.34 -6.14
CA ALA A 83 1.17 -3.44 -5.36
C ALA A 83 1.95 -2.65 -4.32
N LEU A 84 1.54 -1.39 -4.09
CA LEU A 84 1.89 -0.62 -2.90
C LEU A 84 0.69 -0.67 -1.95
N MET A 85 0.86 -1.30 -0.79
CA MET A 85 -0.25 -1.66 0.07
C MET A 85 0.12 -1.69 1.55
N GLY A 86 -0.86 -1.44 2.40
CA GLY A 86 -0.67 -1.52 3.85
C GLY A 86 -0.22 -2.93 4.31
N PRO A 87 0.54 -3.00 5.41
CA PRO A 87 1.14 -4.24 5.89
C PRO A 87 0.16 -5.41 6.08
N TRP A 88 -1.03 -5.14 6.60
CA TRP A 88 -2.05 -6.19 6.79
C TRP A 88 -2.60 -6.72 5.47
N GLY A 89 -2.90 -5.82 4.54
CA GLY A 89 -3.30 -6.24 3.19
C GLY A 89 -2.24 -7.10 2.52
N TYR A 90 -0.96 -6.75 2.68
CA TYR A 90 0.16 -7.56 2.21
C TYR A 90 0.19 -8.94 2.89
N VAL A 91 0.07 -9.00 4.22
CA VAL A 91 0.06 -10.28 4.97
C VAL A 91 -1.08 -11.17 4.50
N LEU A 92 -2.26 -10.61 4.23
CA LEU A 92 -3.39 -11.36 3.66
C LEU A 92 -3.05 -11.94 2.27
N ALA A 93 -2.48 -11.14 1.37
CA ALA A 93 -2.09 -11.61 0.04
C ALA A 93 -0.96 -12.66 0.09
N ASN A 94 0.03 -12.47 0.98
CA ASN A 94 1.08 -13.47 1.21
C ASN A 94 0.51 -14.78 1.72
N HIS A 95 -0.37 -14.73 2.72
CA HIS A 95 -1.00 -15.91 3.32
C HIS A 95 -1.90 -16.66 2.32
N GLN A 96 -2.70 -15.94 1.52
CA GLN A 96 -3.65 -16.53 0.58
C GLN A 96 -2.97 -17.15 -0.64
N ALA A 97 -1.95 -16.52 -1.19
CA ALA A 97 -1.39 -16.89 -2.48
C ALA A 97 0.14 -16.82 -2.56
N GLY A 98 0.84 -16.49 -1.48
CA GLY A 98 2.30 -16.41 -1.47
C GLY A 98 2.87 -15.18 -2.20
N ALA A 99 2.16 -14.04 -2.16
CA ALA A 99 2.72 -12.77 -2.57
C ALA A 99 4.01 -12.45 -1.78
N GLU A 100 4.99 -11.78 -2.39
CA GLU A 100 6.27 -11.49 -1.77
C GLU A 100 6.51 -9.98 -1.64
N ALA A 101 6.85 -9.50 -0.43
CA ALA A 101 7.35 -8.15 -0.24
C ALA A 101 8.79 -8.05 -0.73
N VAL A 102 9.10 -6.98 -1.45
CA VAL A 102 10.45 -6.70 -1.97
C VAL A 102 11.04 -5.42 -1.42
N ALA A 103 10.20 -4.50 -0.96
CA ALA A 103 10.61 -3.26 -0.33
C ALA A 103 9.52 -2.73 0.62
N THR A 104 9.90 -1.80 1.49
CA THR A 104 8.97 -0.95 2.23
C THR A 104 9.23 0.51 1.91
N ILE A 105 8.16 1.33 1.91
CA ILE A 105 8.27 2.75 1.64
C ILE A 105 8.83 3.49 2.85
N LEU A 106 9.59 4.56 2.60
CA LEU A 106 10.14 5.45 3.63
C LEU A 106 9.30 6.71 3.74
N TYR A 107 8.85 7.02 4.95
CA TYR A 107 8.21 8.30 5.29
C TYR A 107 9.16 9.11 6.18
N GLN A 108 9.60 10.28 5.71
CA GLN A 108 10.64 11.08 6.38
C GLN A 108 11.89 10.24 6.75
N GLY A 109 12.31 9.38 5.82
CA GLY A 109 13.47 8.50 6.00
C GLY A 109 13.23 7.26 6.88
N LYS A 110 12.02 7.07 7.44
CA LYS A 110 11.71 5.95 8.35
C LYS A 110 10.85 4.89 7.67
N PRO A 111 11.15 3.60 7.84
CA PRO A 111 10.36 2.50 7.30
C PRO A 111 9.17 2.12 8.20
N GLU A 112 8.78 2.96 9.16
CA GLU A 112 7.81 2.68 10.19
C GLU A 112 6.77 3.80 10.30
N TYR A 113 5.61 3.46 10.86
CA TYR A 113 4.54 4.40 11.21
C TYR A 113 3.79 3.90 12.45
N PHE A 114 2.75 4.63 12.89
CA PHE A 114 1.99 4.31 14.10
C PHE A 114 0.50 4.26 13.81
N ALA A 115 -0.17 3.23 14.33
CA ALA A 115 -1.62 3.28 14.52
C ALA A 115 -1.93 4.16 15.71
N ILE A 116 -3.01 4.92 15.59
CA ILE A 116 -3.53 5.77 16.68
C ILE A 116 -5.02 5.51 16.87
N MET A 117 -5.50 5.77 18.07
CA MET A 117 -6.92 5.96 18.33
C MET A 117 -7.11 7.42 18.73
N ILE A 118 -8.14 8.03 18.16
CA ILE A 118 -8.44 9.45 18.34
C ILE A 118 -9.81 9.64 18.95
N SER A 119 -10.00 10.77 19.61
CA SER A 119 -11.28 11.23 20.14
C SER A 119 -11.53 12.70 19.81
N GLY A 120 -12.81 13.05 19.73
CA GLY A 120 -13.22 14.44 19.49
C GLY A 120 -12.99 15.35 20.71
N PRO A 121 -13.01 16.67 20.50
CA PRO A 121 -12.65 17.65 21.53
C PRO A 121 -13.60 17.64 22.73
N ASN A 122 -14.88 17.35 22.50
CA ASN A 122 -15.95 17.37 23.52
C ASN A 122 -16.45 15.97 23.92
N SER A 123 -15.76 14.89 23.52
CA SER A 123 -16.17 13.51 23.76
C SER A 123 -16.05 13.08 25.22
N GLY A 124 -15.25 13.76 26.02
CA GLY A 124 -14.87 13.35 27.37
C GLY A 124 -13.89 12.16 27.43
N ILE A 125 -13.43 11.66 26.27
CA ILE A 125 -12.58 10.48 26.15
C ILE A 125 -11.11 10.89 26.24
N ASN A 126 -10.36 10.35 27.21
CA ASN A 126 -8.93 10.60 27.41
C ASN A 126 -8.10 9.32 27.34
N LYS A 127 -8.72 8.15 27.48
CA LYS A 127 -8.10 6.82 27.42
C LYS A 127 -9.08 5.81 26.86
N ILE A 128 -8.59 4.61 26.52
CA ILE A 128 -9.40 3.53 25.92
C ILE A 128 -10.63 3.17 26.77
N ASP A 129 -10.49 3.11 28.09
CA ASP A 129 -11.57 2.73 28.99
C ASP A 129 -12.77 3.70 28.95
N ASP A 130 -12.50 4.99 28.66
CA ASP A 130 -13.55 6.02 28.56
C ASP A 130 -14.43 5.84 27.31
N MET A 131 -14.03 4.97 26.37
CA MET A 131 -14.79 4.68 25.14
C MET A 131 -15.95 3.71 25.38
N LYS A 132 -16.10 3.12 26.59
CA LYS A 132 -17.19 2.18 26.88
C LYS A 132 -18.55 2.84 26.65
N GLY A 133 -19.40 2.16 25.84
CA GLY A 133 -20.72 2.67 25.48
C GLY A 133 -20.72 3.82 24.46
N LYS A 134 -19.59 4.20 23.93
CA LYS A 134 -19.43 5.24 22.91
C LYS A 134 -19.51 4.68 21.48
N THR A 135 -19.63 5.56 20.50
CA THR A 135 -19.49 5.18 19.08
C THR A 135 -18.03 5.09 18.69
N PHE A 136 -17.67 4.07 17.91
CA PHE A 136 -16.30 3.88 17.43
C PHE A 136 -16.25 3.55 15.94
N ALA A 137 -15.30 4.16 15.23
CA ALA A 137 -15.06 3.83 13.84
C ALA A 137 -13.75 3.07 13.67
N PHE A 138 -13.84 1.91 13.03
CA PHE A 138 -12.69 1.23 12.44
C PHE A 138 -12.48 1.67 11.00
N GLY A 139 -11.26 1.51 10.49
CA GLY A 139 -10.95 1.54 9.07
C GLY A 139 -11.48 0.31 8.31
N ASP A 140 -11.15 0.22 7.03
CA ASP A 140 -11.41 -0.96 6.19
C ASP A 140 -10.81 -2.23 6.83
N LYS A 141 -11.48 -3.39 6.65
CA LYS A 141 -11.05 -4.68 7.25
C LYS A 141 -9.67 -5.17 6.79
N GLY A 142 -9.18 -4.67 5.67
CA GLY A 142 -7.81 -4.88 5.20
C GLY A 142 -6.81 -3.86 5.75
N SER A 143 -7.24 -2.85 6.54
CA SER A 143 -6.35 -1.84 7.11
C SER A 143 -5.57 -2.39 8.31
N THR A 144 -4.28 -2.09 8.34
CA THR A 144 -3.41 -2.41 9.48
C THR A 144 -3.75 -1.54 10.68
N SER A 145 -3.61 -0.23 10.55
CA SER A 145 -3.77 0.74 11.63
C SER A 145 -5.22 1.06 11.95
N GLY A 146 -6.10 1.00 10.95
CA GLY A 146 -7.53 1.26 11.16
C GLY A 146 -8.32 0.05 11.64
N TYR A 147 -7.80 -1.17 11.50
CA TYR A 147 -8.56 -2.37 11.84
C TYR A 147 -7.78 -3.40 12.65
N LEU A 148 -6.71 -4.00 12.08
CA LEU A 148 -6.03 -5.13 12.74
C LEU A 148 -5.44 -4.74 14.09
N ILE A 149 -4.62 -3.70 14.13
CA ILE A 149 -3.86 -3.31 15.32
C ILE A 149 -4.76 -2.77 16.44
N PRO A 150 -5.77 -1.92 16.17
CA PRO A 150 -6.78 -1.58 17.18
C PRO A 150 -7.51 -2.80 17.75
N ASN A 151 -7.93 -3.75 16.91
CA ASN A 151 -8.54 -4.99 17.38
C ASN A 151 -7.59 -5.83 18.24
N HIS A 152 -6.31 -5.88 17.89
CA HIS A 152 -5.29 -6.57 18.69
C HIS A 152 -5.13 -5.90 20.06
N GLU A 153 -5.09 -4.56 20.11
CA GLU A 153 -5.06 -3.82 21.38
C GLU A 153 -6.29 -4.08 22.25
N PHE A 154 -7.51 -4.06 21.66
CA PHE A 154 -8.73 -4.39 22.41
C PHE A 154 -8.69 -5.84 22.94
N MET A 155 -8.23 -6.79 22.13
CA MET A 155 -8.09 -8.18 22.56
C MET A 155 -7.10 -8.31 23.74
N LEU A 156 -5.94 -7.63 23.69
CA LEU A 156 -4.96 -7.66 24.78
C LEU A 156 -5.53 -7.10 26.10
N ARG A 157 -6.51 -6.20 26.01
CA ARG A 157 -7.23 -5.65 27.17
C ARG A 157 -8.45 -6.47 27.59
N GLY A 158 -8.76 -7.57 26.91
CA GLY A 158 -9.96 -8.36 27.15
C GLY A 158 -11.25 -7.63 26.74
N ILE A 159 -11.15 -6.65 25.84
CA ILE A 159 -12.28 -5.88 25.33
C ILE A 159 -12.81 -6.54 24.06
N ASP A 160 -14.09 -6.89 24.08
CA ASP A 160 -14.87 -7.28 22.91
C ASP A 160 -15.52 -6.02 22.30
N PRO A 161 -15.09 -5.54 21.13
CA PRO A 161 -15.61 -4.30 20.55
C PRO A 161 -17.13 -4.30 20.35
N ASP A 162 -17.73 -5.44 19.99
CA ASP A 162 -19.15 -5.54 19.73
C ASP A 162 -20.02 -5.39 21.00
N LYS A 163 -19.41 -5.62 22.18
CA LYS A 163 -20.06 -5.44 23.49
C LYS A 163 -19.63 -4.16 24.19
N PHE A 164 -18.46 -3.65 23.85
CA PHE A 164 -17.87 -2.50 24.51
C PHE A 164 -18.42 -1.18 23.98
N PHE A 165 -18.58 -1.07 22.67
CA PHE A 165 -19.10 0.10 22.00
C PHE A 165 -20.62 0.06 21.86
N SER A 166 -21.28 1.23 21.90
CA SER A 166 -22.71 1.33 21.58
C SER A 166 -22.99 1.11 20.10
N LYS A 167 -22.02 1.51 19.25
CA LYS A 167 -22.09 1.35 17.80
C LYS A 167 -20.67 1.27 17.23
N VAL A 168 -20.44 0.31 16.35
CA VAL A 168 -19.22 0.18 15.56
C VAL A 168 -19.54 0.46 14.09
N ILE A 169 -18.72 1.28 13.44
CA ILE A 169 -18.80 1.52 12.00
C ILE A 169 -17.44 1.26 11.34
N TYR A 170 -17.46 1.07 10.03
CA TYR A 170 -16.27 0.88 9.20
C TYR A 170 -16.27 1.90 8.09
N THR A 171 -15.19 2.70 7.97
CA THR A 171 -15.10 3.74 6.95
C THR A 171 -13.65 4.11 6.63
N LYS A 172 -13.41 5.10 5.76
CA LYS A 172 -12.08 5.55 5.36
C LYS A 172 -11.44 6.41 6.44
N HIS A 173 -10.11 6.40 6.54
CA HIS A 173 -9.33 7.16 7.53
C HIS A 173 -9.67 8.66 7.57
N GLN A 174 -9.73 9.31 6.40
CA GLN A 174 -10.09 10.73 6.32
C GLN A 174 -11.52 11.01 6.82
N ALA A 175 -12.44 10.08 6.56
CA ALA A 175 -13.80 10.20 7.06
C ALA A 175 -13.87 10.01 8.59
N ILE A 176 -13.08 9.10 9.16
CA ILE A 176 -12.95 8.92 10.61
C ILE A 176 -12.50 10.21 11.27
N GLU A 177 -11.38 10.78 10.83
CA GLU A 177 -10.87 12.05 11.35
C GLU A 177 -11.92 13.17 11.25
N THR A 178 -12.55 13.32 10.08
CA THR A 178 -13.56 14.37 9.86
C THR A 178 -14.76 14.20 10.78
N GLN A 179 -15.30 12.99 10.93
CA GLN A 179 -16.49 12.72 11.75
C GLN A 179 -16.19 12.84 13.25
N VAL A 180 -15.01 12.41 13.69
CA VAL A 180 -14.57 12.54 15.09
C VAL A 180 -14.37 14.02 15.45
N THR A 181 -13.70 14.79 14.60
CA THR A 181 -13.45 16.22 14.87
C THR A 181 -14.72 17.06 14.85
N ARG A 182 -15.76 16.61 14.11
CA ARG A 182 -17.09 17.25 14.09
C ARG A 182 -18.03 16.77 15.21
N GLY A 183 -17.61 15.78 16.00
CA GLY A 183 -18.46 15.19 17.05
C GLY A 183 -19.57 14.30 16.52
N GLU A 184 -19.51 13.87 15.25
CA GLU A 184 -20.44 12.89 14.66
C GLU A 184 -20.11 11.46 15.10
N LEU A 185 -18.86 11.23 15.55
CA LEU A 185 -18.35 10.04 16.18
C LEU A 185 -17.60 10.40 17.44
N ASP A 186 -17.69 9.57 18.49
CA ASP A 186 -16.96 9.80 19.74
C ASP A 186 -15.47 9.50 19.61
N ALA A 187 -15.11 8.41 18.92
CA ALA A 187 -13.73 7.97 18.72
C ALA A 187 -13.55 7.15 17.45
N GLY A 188 -12.31 6.94 17.04
CA GLY A 188 -11.99 6.11 15.89
C GLY A 188 -10.52 5.72 15.78
N ALA A 189 -10.24 4.76 14.92
CA ALA A 189 -8.90 4.28 14.63
C ALA A 189 -8.34 4.93 13.37
N ASP A 190 -7.11 5.41 13.46
CA ASP A 190 -6.42 6.06 12.35
C ASP A 190 -4.91 5.74 12.39
N TYR A 191 -4.11 6.47 11.64
CA TYR A 191 -2.65 6.45 11.69
C TYR A 191 -2.09 7.87 11.69
N ASN A 192 -0.96 8.02 12.37
CA ASN A 192 -0.34 9.32 12.60
C ASN A 192 -0.17 10.16 11.34
N ARG A 193 0.29 9.57 10.23
CA ARG A 193 0.55 10.30 8.97
C ARG A 193 -0.71 10.85 8.30
N ASN A 194 -1.87 10.15 8.40
CA ASN A 194 -3.13 10.68 7.88
C ASN A 194 -3.57 11.89 8.69
N ARG A 195 -3.57 11.77 10.01
CA ARG A 195 -3.90 12.88 10.90
C ARG A 195 -2.98 14.09 10.65
N ASP A 196 -1.67 13.87 10.60
CA ASP A 196 -0.70 14.95 10.38
C ASP A 196 -0.90 15.62 9.01
N ALA A 197 -1.12 14.84 7.95
CA ALA A 197 -1.40 15.36 6.61
C ALA A 197 -2.71 16.17 6.56
N MET A 198 -3.77 15.73 7.26
CA MET A 198 -5.03 16.47 7.32
C MET A 198 -4.89 17.78 8.10
N ILE A 199 -4.06 17.83 9.15
CA ILE A 199 -3.72 19.05 9.88
C ILE A 199 -2.91 20.00 8.99
N GLU A 200 -1.88 19.50 8.32
CA GLU A 200 -1.04 20.31 7.41
C GLU A 200 -1.86 20.93 6.26
N GLN A 201 -2.83 20.19 5.74
CA GLN A 201 -3.74 20.66 4.70
C GLN A 201 -4.86 21.59 5.24
N GLY A 202 -4.94 21.82 6.54
CA GLY A 202 -5.97 22.64 7.16
C GLY A 202 -7.38 22.00 7.13
N LEU A 203 -7.50 20.70 6.88
CA LEU A 203 -8.76 19.97 6.84
C LEU A 203 -9.33 19.72 8.25
N ILE A 204 -8.46 19.58 9.24
CA ILE A 204 -8.79 19.48 10.67
C ILE A 204 -7.81 20.31 11.49
N LYS A 205 -8.18 20.63 12.74
CA LYS A 205 -7.26 21.25 13.70
C LYS A 205 -6.71 20.19 14.65
N ALA A 206 -5.43 20.31 15.01
CA ALA A 206 -4.78 19.38 15.94
C ALA A 206 -5.52 19.31 17.31
N ALA A 207 -6.10 20.42 17.75
CA ALA A 207 -6.86 20.51 19.02
C ALA A 207 -8.18 19.72 18.97
N ASP A 208 -8.74 19.49 17.77
CA ASP A 208 -10.03 18.82 17.59
C ASP A 208 -9.89 17.29 17.41
N SER A 209 -8.66 16.80 17.20
CA SER A 209 -8.34 15.37 17.09
C SER A 209 -7.32 14.98 18.16
N ARG A 210 -7.81 14.50 19.29
CA ARG A 210 -6.96 14.08 20.42
C ARG A 210 -6.51 12.64 20.23
N ILE A 211 -5.21 12.38 20.26
CA ILE A 211 -4.66 11.04 20.31
C ILE A 211 -4.81 10.49 21.73
N ILE A 212 -5.53 9.38 21.88
CA ILE A 212 -5.78 8.70 23.16
C ILE A 212 -5.00 7.40 23.33
N TRP A 213 -4.46 6.90 22.23
CA TRP A 213 -3.60 5.71 22.20
C TRP A 213 -2.72 5.72 20.95
N THR A 214 -1.50 5.19 21.08
CA THR A 214 -0.55 5.00 19.99
C THR A 214 0.05 3.62 20.09
N SER A 215 0.16 2.92 18.98
CA SER A 215 0.78 1.58 18.90
C SER A 215 2.31 1.66 19.08
N SER A 216 2.95 0.51 19.29
CA SER A 216 4.35 0.33 18.95
C SER A 216 4.59 0.62 17.45
N PRO A 217 5.84 0.90 17.03
CA PRO A 217 6.16 1.11 15.62
C PRO A 217 5.70 -0.07 14.76
N LEU A 218 5.03 0.24 13.65
CA LEU A 218 4.53 -0.75 12.68
C LEU A 218 5.39 -0.67 11.41
N PRO A 219 5.67 -1.81 10.75
CA PRO A 219 6.22 -1.80 9.40
C PRO A 219 5.43 -0.87 8.49
N ASN A 220 6.12 -0.08 7.65
CA ASN A 220 5.45 0.77 6.68
C ASN A 220 4.93 -0.04 5.48
N ASP A 221 4.23 0.63 4.54
CA ASP A 221 3.55 -0.01 3.42
C ASP A 221 4.52 -0.83 2.57
N ALA A 222 4.08 -2.03 2.19
CA ALA A 222 4.84 -2.96 1.39
C ALA A 222 4.75 -2.63 -0.10
N PHE A 223 5.88 -2.66 -0.79
CA PHE A 223 5.89 -2.90 -2.22
C PHE A 223 5.98 -4.41 -2.42
N ALA A 224 4.90 -5.00 -2.91
CA ALA A 224 4.74 -6.43 -3.00
C ALA A 224 4.53 -6.89 -4.46
N LEU A 225 4.96 -8.11 -4.75
CA LEU A 225 4.77 -8.80 -6.02
C LEU A 225 3.78 -9.95 -5.86
N SER A 226 2.99 -10.23 -6.89
CA SER A 226 2.28 -11.50 -6.98
C SER A 226 3.29 -12.65 -6.96
N LYS A 227 2.85 -13.82 -6.49
CA LYS A 227 3.70 -15.02 -6.41
C LYS A 227 4.40 -15.36 -7.73
N ASP A 228 3.68 -15.21 -8.83
CA ASP A 228 4.21 -15.60 -10.15
C ASP A 228 5.26 -14.59 -10.62
N LEU A 229 5.04 -13.29 -10.42
CA LEU A 229 6.02 -12.29 -10.80
C LEU A 229 7.26 -12.34 -9.89
N ALA A 230 7.12 -12.67 -8.61
CA ALA A 230 8.23 -12.82 -7.67
C ALA A 230 9.19 -13.99 -8.01
N ARG A 231 8.75 -14.95 -8.82
CA ARG A 231 9.59 -16.05 -9.33
C ARG A 231 10.61 -15.58 -10.37
N ASP A 232 10.32 -14.51 -11.09
CA ASP A 232 11.28 -13.87 -12.01
C ASP A 232 12.29 -13.05 -11.19
N LYS A 233 13.42 -13.70 -10.86
CA LYS A 233 14.46 -13.08 -10.03
C LYS A 233 15.20 -11.96 -10.76
N ILE A 234 15.28 -11.99 -12.09
CA ILE A 234 15.88 -10.92 -12.90
C ILE A 234 14.98 -9.68 -12.83
N PHE A 235 13.68 -9.86 -13.06
CA PHE A 235 12.72 -8.78 -12.92
C PHE A 235 12.70 -8.21 -11.50
N THR A 236 12.64 -9.07 -10.49
CA THR A 236 12.64 -8.66 -9.06
C THR A 236 13.86 -7.82 -8.73
N ALA A 237 15.07 -8.24 -9.13
CA ALA A 237 16.30 -7.49 -8.90
C ALA A 237 16.28 -6.11 -9.60
N LYS A 238 15.78 -6.05 -10.83
CA LYS A 238 15.62 -4.81 -11.58
C LYS A 238 14.64 -3.84 -10.92
N LEU A 239 13.50 -4.36 -10.44
CA LEU A 239 12.52 -3.58 -9.71
C LEU A 239 13.07 -3.05 -8.38
N VAL A 240 13.71 -3.91 -7.57
CA VAL A 240 14.32 -3.49 -6.30
C VAL A 240 15.32 -2.35 -6.52
N LYS A 241 16.20 -2.48 -7.51
CA LYS A 241 17.13 -1.42 -7.86
C LYS A 241 16.42 -0.11 -8.28
N ALA A 242 15.33 -0.20 -9.04
CA ALA A 242 14.53 0.97 -9.40
C ALA A 242 13.91 1.65 -8.16
N LEU A 243 13.38 0.86 -7.22
CA LEU A 243 12.81 1.38 -5.98
C LEU A 243 13.87 2.03 -5.08
N GLU A 244 15.04 1.43 -4.93
CA GLU A 244 16.15 1.99 -4.13
C GLU A 244 16.67 3.29 -4.71
N ASN A 245 16.70 3.41 -6.04
CA ASN A 245 17.18 4.61 -6.73
C ASN A 245 16.16 5.76 -6.77
N ILE A 246 14.92 5.56 -6.31
CA ILE A 246 13.88 6.59 -6.41
C ILE A 246 14.21 7.83 -5.57
N GLY A 247 14.97 7.68 -4.47
CA GLY A 247 15.45 8.80 -3.66
C GLY A 247 16.33 9.78 -4.45
N GLU A 248 17.14 9.28 -5.37
CA GLU A 248 17.93 10.14 -6.27
C GLU A 248 17.03 10.80 -7.33
N ALA A 249 16.05 10.06 -7.87
CA ALA A 249 15.12 10.58 -8.86
C ALA A 249 14.22 11.69 -8.26
N LEU A 250 13.89 11.63 -6.98
CA LEU A 250 13.13 12.65 -6.27
C LEU A 250 13.82 14.02 -6.25
N LYS A 251 15.14 14.09 -6.34
CA LYS A 251 15.88 15.36 -6.41
C LYS A 251 15.53 16.18 -7.64
N THR A 252 15.19 15.53 -8.75
CA THR A 252 14.83 16.18 -10.02
C THR A 252 13.35 16.09 -10.35
N GLN A 253 12.64 15.16 -9.74
CA GLN A 253 11.21 14.89 -9.93
C GLN A 253 10.52 14.73 -8.55
N PRO A 254 10.30 15.82 -7.81
CA PRO A 254 9.81 15.75 -6.40
C PRO A 254 8.41 15.12 -6.26
N ASN A 255 7.62 15.10 -7.33
CA ASN A 255 6.27 14.55 -7.33
C ASN A 255 6.21 13.03 -7.65
N LEU A 256 7.34 12.32 -7.69
CA LEU A 256 7.35 10.86 -7.91
C LEU A 256 6.66 10.09 -6.79
N LEU A 257 6.71 10.61 -5.58
CA LEU A 257 6.05 10.07 -4.39
C LEU A 257 5.19 11.15 -3.74
N PRO A 258 4.17 10.79 -2.95
CA PRO A 258 3.43 11.75 -2.14
C PRO A 258 4.35 12.51 -1.17
N ASN A 259 3.89 13.67 -0.69
CA ASN A 259 4.64 14.50 0.27
C ASN A 259 5.16 13.68 1.45
N HIS A 260 6.38 14.00 1.90
CA HIS A 260 7.08 13.35 3.00
C HIS A 260 7.55 11.91 2.75
N TYR A 261 7.17 11.29 1.62
CA TYR A 261 7.75 10.00 1.23
C TYR A 261 9.10 10.23 0.55
N THR A 262 10.12 9.50 1.00
CA THR A 262 11.53 9.79 0.65
C THR A 262 12.21 8.68 -0.13
N GLY A 263 11.51 7.57 -0.38
CA GLY A 263 12.07 6.44 -1.12
C GLY A 263 11.59 5.10 -0.61
N PHE A 264 12.35 4.08 -0.94
CA PHE A 264 12.11 2.70 -0.52
C PHE A 264 13.40 2.09 0.05
N VAL A 265 13.24 1.10 0.91
CA VAL A 265 14.32 0.23 1.39
C VAL A 265 13.92 -1.23 1.24
N THR A 266 14.85 -2.06 0.78
CA THR A 266 14.63 -3.50 0.63
C THR A 266 14.21 -4.14 1.95
N LYS A 267 13.06 -4.80 1.96
CA LYS A 267 12.51 -5.59 3.06
C LYS A 267 11.79 -6.80 2.48
N ASP A 268 11.92 -7.92 3.18
CA ASP A 268 11.27 -9.18 2.83
C ASP A 268 10.04 -9.46 3.71
N ASN A 269 9.47 -10.65 3.53
CA ASN A 269 8.30 -11.13 4.27
C ASN A 269 8.52 -11.16 5.79
N LYS A 270 9.77 -11.32 6.28
CA LYS A 270 10.08 -11.39 7.72
C LYS A 270 9.85 -10.05 8.41
N TYR A 271 10.05 -8.95 7.68
CA TYR A 271 9.81 -7.61 8.20
C TYR A 271 8.36 -7.41 8.64
N TYR A 272 7.41 -8.12 8.01
CA TYR A 272 5.97 -8.04 8.30
C TYR A 272 5.50 -9.12 9.29
N ALA A 273 6.41 -9.88 9.91
CA ALA A 273 6.07 -10.91 10.90
C ALA A 273 5.22 -10.37 12.07
N PRO A 274 5.48 -9.18 12.66
CA PRO A 274 4.64 -8.66 13.74
C PRO A 274 3.17 -8.47 13.33
N ILE A 275 2.92 -8.10 12.07
CA ILE A 275 1.56 -7.91 11.54
C ILE A 275 0.87 -9.26 11.35
N ARG A 276 1.60 -10.26 10.83
CA ARG A 276 1.10 -11.63 10.73
C ARG A 276 0.74 -12.19 12.10
N ASP A 277 1.61 -12.01 13.09
CA ASP A 277 1.43 -12.54 14.43
C ASP A 277 0.22 -11.89 15.13
N ALA A 278 0.00 -10.58 14.94
CA ALA A 278 -1.23 -9.91 15.38
C ALA A 278 -2.48 -10.46 14.67
N GLY A 279 -2.39 -10.77 13.38
CA GLY A 279 -3.46 -11.42 12.62
C GLY A 279 -3.83 -12.79 13.15
N LEU A 280 -2.83 -13.62 13.49
CA LEU A 280 -3.02 -14.93 14.11
C LEU A 280 -3.62 -14.80 15.51
N ALA A 281 -3.07 -13.92 16.35
CA ALA A 281 -3.54 -13.71 17.72
C ALA A 281 -5.00 -13.27 17.79
N THR A 282 -5.41 -12.40 16.86
CA THR A 282 -6.81 -11.91 16.78
C THR A 282 -7.76 -12.88 16.08
N GLY A 283 -7.30 -14.04 15.61
CA GLY A 283 -8.08 -15.00 14.83
C GLY A 283 -8.52 -14.49 13.45
N LYS A 284 -7.95 -13.35 12.99
CA LYS A 284 -8.25 -12.77 11.67
C LYS A 284 -7.39 -13.41 10.55
N LEU A 285 -6.37 -14.16 10.94
CA LEU A 285 -5.59 -15.02 10.08
C LEU A 285 -5.65 -16.43 10.63
N THR A 286 -6.02 -17.41 9.80
CA THR A 286 -5.99 -18.81 10.19
C THR A 286 -4.60 -19.40 10.01
N PRO A 287 -4.10 -20.23 10.95
CA PRO A 287 -2.82 -20.92 10.72
C PRO A 287 -2.87 -21.75 9.43
N VAL A 288 -1.80 -21.71 8.64
CA VAL A 288 -1.66 -22.63 7.49
C VAL A 288 -1.57 -24.05 8.06
N ARG A 289 -2.53 -24.90 7.72
CA ARG A 289 -2.42 -26.33 8.04
C ARG A 289 -1.23 -26.89 7.23
N LYS A 290 -0.23 -27.40 7.96
CA LYS A 290 0.93 -28.08 7.36
C LYS A 290 0.51 -29.39 6.73
#